data_9617952aef7a3ebfaabf50298030c1db
#
_entry.id   9617952aef7a3ebfaabf50298030c1db
#
_cell.length_a   1.000
_cell.length_b   1.000
_cell.length_c   1.000
_cell.angle_alpha   90.00
_cell.angle_beta   90.00
_cell.angle_gamma   90.00
#
_symmetry.space_group_name_H-M   'P 1'
#
loop_
_entity.id
_entity.type
_entity.pdbx_description
1 polymer ?
#
loop_
_entity_poly.entity_id
_entity_poly.type
_entity_poly.pdbx_seq_one_letter_code
_entity_poly.pdbx_strand_id
1 'polypeptide(L)'
;MTAIRLRGVCPTGDTEWCQTTDIAIADGAFFVIRTTPNRARRLARLVLGLDAPAEGTVEVLGLELQTASRAALDQVRRSVGSVLQPDGLLGTFTLEANLALAASVRGALHAGPSRTAAREMLTRCGLGGSARQRPGALPPDVRETAALARALVCRPAIVVLDDPISAVKSRTAFELYQLCREIARTVVILTHRRNDALYDLADVVALWDSEGFRTDAAA
;
A
#
# COMPACT_ATOMS: atom_id res chain seq x y z
N MET A 1 6.87 18.67 -1.90
CA MET A 1 6.33 18.24 -0.57
C MET A 1 6.68 16.77 -0.36
N THR A 2 6.71 16.30 0.88
CA THR A 2 7.02 14.89 1.23
C THR A 2 5.72 14.22 1.64
N ALA A 3 5.42 13.06 1.04
CA ALA A 3 4.22 12.27 1.38
C ALA A 3 4.46 11.40 2.63
N ILE A 4 5.65 10.79 2.73
CA ILE A 4 6.07 9.96 3.85
C ILE A 4 7.50 10.34 4.22
N ARG A 5 7.77 10.52 5.52
CA ARG A 5 9.11 10.79 6.03
C ARG A 5 9.37 10.00 7.31
N LEU A 6 10.45 9.28 7.34
CA LEU A 6 11.05 8.66 8.52
C LEU A 6 12.34 9.38 8.84
N ARG A 7 12.57 9.72 10.13
CA ARG A 7 13.80 10.33 10.60
C ARG A 7 14.34 9.54 11.78
N GLY A 8 15.51 8.97 11.61
CA GLY A 8 16.21 8.18 12.63
C GLY A 8 15.37 7.02 13.18
N VAL A 9 14.51 6.42 12.35
CA VAL A 9 13.55 5.41 12.79
C VAL A 9 14.24 4.08 13.05
N CYS A 10 14.02 3.52 14.24
CA CYS A 10 14.33 2.16 14.62
C CYS A 10 13.05 1.50 15.19
N PRO A 11 12.58 0.35 14.70
CA PRO A 11 11.40 -0.33 15.25
C PRO A 11 11.74 -1.09 16.52
N THR A 12 10.75 -1.28 17.37
CA THR A 12 10.90 -2.03 18.63
C THR A 12 11.16 -3.51 18.37
N GLY A 13 12.23 -4.07 18.93
CA GLY A 13 12.45 -5.52 19.01
C GLY A 13 12.73 -6.21 17.67
N ASP A 14 13.25 -5.50 16.69
CA ASP A 14 13.59 -6.06 15.38
C ASP A 14 15.10 -6.37 15.31
N THR A 15 15.44 -7.58 14.87
CA THR A 15 16.84 -8.01 14.69
C THR A 15 17.34 -7.75 13.26
N GLU A 16 16.46 -7.58 12.28
CA GLU A 16 16.82 -7.30 10.89
C GLU A 16 16.93 -5.79 10.62
N TRP A 17 16.08 -5.00 11.30
CA TRP A 17 16.09 -3.55 11.23
C TRP A 17 16.58 -2.97 12.56
N CYS A 18 17.85 -3.08 12.80
CA CYS A 18 18.50 -2.65 14.04
C CYS A 18 19.23 -1.31 13.94
N GLN A 19 19.35 -0.76 12.75
CA GLN A 19 19.97 0.56 12.52
C GLN A 19 18.91 1.62 12.27
N THR A 20 19.17 2.83 12.77
CA THR A 20 18.30 3.98 12.47
C THR A 20 18.27 4.26 10.98
N THR A 21 17.09 4.55 10.47
CA THR A 21 16.89 4.71 9.03
C THR A 21 16.13 6.01 8.73
N ASP A 22 16.63 6.74 7.74
CA ASP A 22 15.98 7.91 7.16
C ASP A 22 15.41 7.56 5.79
N ILE A 23 14.11 7.83 5.60
CA ILE A 23 13.42 7.62 4.32
C ILE A 23 12.60 8.86 4.03
N ALA A 24 12.69 9.39 2.81
CA ALA A 24 11.85 10.47 2.33
C ALA A 24 11.23 10.10 0.99
N ILE A 25 9.90 9.99 0.95
CA ILE A 25 9.14 9.70 -0.27
C ILE A 25 8.42 10.97 -0.69
N ALA A 26 8.75 11.46 -1.87
CA ALA A 26 8.14 12.68 -2.41
C ALA A 26 6.66 12.48 -2.70
N ASP A 27 5.89 13.56 -2.54
CA ASP A 27 4.50 13.58 -2.96
C ASP A 27 4.41 13.49 -4.48
N GLY A 28 3.53 12.63 -4.99
CA GLY A 28 3.40 12.35 -6.41
C GLY A 28 4.32 11.25 -6.93
N ALA A 29 5.24 10.72 -6.14
CA ALA A 29 6.17 9.70 -6.59
C ALA A 29 5.55 8.30 -6.69
N PHE A 30 6.01 7.55 -7.69
CA PHE A 30 5.92 6.09 -7.73
C PHE A 30 7.24 5.53 -7.20
N PHE A 31 7.25 5.07 -5.98
CA PHE A 31 8.44 4.70 -5.23
C PHE A 31 8.47 3.20 -4.95
N VAL A 32 9.53 2.52 -5.36
CA VAL A 32 9.71 1.09 -5.13
C VAL A 32 10.86 0.88 -4.14
N ILE A 33 10.60 0.12 -3.09
CA ILE A 33 11.62 -0.28 -2.12
C ILE A 33 11.80 -1.79 -2.21
N ARG A 34 12.97 -2.23 -2.64
CA ARG A 34 13.37 -3.62 -2.57
C ARG A 34 13.98 -3.91 -1.20
N THR A 35 13.36 -4.79 -0.44
CA THR A 35 13.78 -5.11 0.93
C THR A 35 13.32 -6.50 1.36
N THR A 36 13.63 -6.94 2.58
CA THR A 36 13.13 -8.19 3.12
C THR A 36 11.63 -8.10 3.46
N PRO A 37 10.90 -9.23 3.46
CA PRO A 37 9.48 -9.23 3.82
C PRO A 37 9.20 -8.69 5.24
N ASN A 38 10.14 -8.91 6.18
CA ASN A 38 9.98 -8.41 7.54
C ASN A 38 10.08 -6.87 7.58
N ARG A 39 11.11 -6.28 6.96
CA ARG A 39 11.25 -4.81 6.86
C ARG A 39 10.09 -4.17 6.11
N ALA A 40 9.65 -4.77 5.00
CA ALA A 40 8.48 -4.32 4.23
C ALA A 40 7.24 -4.21 5.11
N ARG A 41 6.91 -5.30 5.82
CA ARG A 41 5.76 -5.35 6.74
C ARG A 41 5.87 -4.31 7.86
N ARG A 42 7.05 -4.18 8.47
CA ARG A 42 7.30 -3.20 9.54
C ARG A 42 7.13 -1.76 9.04
N LEU A 43 7.72 -1.42 7.90
CA LEU A 43 7.58 -0.10 7.30
C LEU A 43 6.11 0.22 6.99
N ALA A 44 5.39 -0.70 6.35
CA ALA A 44 3.98 -0.50 6.05
C ALA A 44 3.14 -0.25 7.32
N ARG A 45 3.41 -0.98 8.40
CA ARG A 45 2.69 -0.81 9.68
C ARG A 45 3.03 0.51 10.37
N LEU A 46 4.29 0.95 10.33
CA LEU A 46 4.71 2.26 10.85
C LEU A 46 4.03 3.40 10.09
N VAL A 47 4.01 3.34 8.75
CA VAL A 47 3.35 4.37 7.90
C VAL A 47 1.83 4.43 8.15
N LEU A 48 1.20 3.32 8.50
CA LEU A 48 -0.22 3.27 8.86
C LEU A 48 -0.49 3.65 10.33
N GLY A 49 0.56 3.93 11.12
CA GLY A 49 0.44 4.17 12.54
C GLY A 49 -0.16 2.99 13.32
N LEU A 50 0.07 1.76 12.84
CA LEU A 50 -0.31 0.52 13.50
C LEU A 50 0.73 0.09 14.53
N ASP A 51 1.99 0.47 14.31
CA ASP A 51 3.11 0.32 15.24
C ASP A 51 3.72 1.68 15.50
N ALA A 52 4.35 1.84 16.66
CA ALA A 52 5.20 2.98 16.98
C ALA A 52 6.68 2.57 16.83
N PRO A 53 7.56 3.47 16.37
CA PRO A 53 8.99 3.21 16.39
C PRO A 53 9.51 3.25 17.84
N ALA A 54 10.61 2.54 18.12
CA ALA A 54 11.33 2.68 19.40
C ALA A 54 12.07 4.02 19.49
N GLU A 55 12.61 4.45 18.34
CA GLU A 55 13.33 5.71 18.18
C GLU A 55 12.94 6.39 16.87
N GLY A 56 13.11 7.70 16.82
CA GLY A 56 12.85 8.52 15.64
C GLY A 56 11.38 8.90 15.45
N THR A 57 11.09 9.49 14.29
CA THR A 57 9.74 10.02 13.98
C THR A 57 9.27 9.55 12.62
N VAL A 58 7.95 9.31 12.52
CA VAL A 58 7.25 8.97 11.28
C VAL A 58 6.23 10.05 10.97
N GLU A 59 6.39 10.70 9.83
CA GLU A 59 5.48 11.72 9.32
C GLU A 59 4.79 11.21 8.05
N VAL A 60 3.46 11.32 7.99
CA VAL A 60 2.65 10.93 6.82
C VAL A 60 1.68 12.07 6.51
N LEU A 61 1.70 12.55 5.26
CA LEU A 61 0.88 13.68 4.80
C LEU A 61 1.05 14.93 5.68
N GLY A 62 2.26 15.18 6.19
CA GLY A 62 2.58 16.32 7.06
C GLY A 62 2.19 16.13 8.53
N LEU A 63 1.68 14.96 8.93
CA LEU A 63 1.33 14.65 10.30
C LEU A 63 2.37 13.70 10.92
N GLU A 64 2.97 14.11 12.04
CA GLU A 64 3.80 13.24 12.88
C GLU A 64 2.91 12.27 13.65
N LEU A 65 3.07 10.95 13.39
CA LEU A 65 2.13 9.94 13.87
C LEU A 65 2.23 9.67 15.38
N GLN A 66 3.42 9.87 15.99
CA GLN A 66 3.66 9.60 17.41
C GLN A 66 2.93 10.57 18.33
N THR A 67 2.77 11.81 17.89
CA THR A 67 2.13 12.89 18.66
C THR A 67 0.69 13.16 18.22
N ALA A 68 0.25 12.48 17.18
CA ALA A 68 -1.07 12.71 16.59
C ALA A 68 -2.22 12.23 17.48
N SER A 69 -3.30 12.98 17.52
CA SER A 69 -4.54 12.54 18.14
C SER A 69 -5.13 11.33 17.40
N ARG A 70 -5.96 10.53 18.09
CA ARG A 70 -6.65 9.38 17.47
C ARG A 70 -7.45 9.79 16.23
N ALA A 71 -8.13 10.93 16.29
CA ALA A 71 -8.91 11.45 15.14
C ALA A 71 -8.02 11.78 13.94
N ALA A 72 -6.84 12.37 14.17
CA ALA A 72 -5.87 12.68 13.12
C ALA A 72 -5.27 11.39 12.52
N LEU A 73 -4.92 10.39 13.34
CA LEU A 73 -4.47 9.08 12.87
C LEU A 73 -5.55 8.39 12.00
N ASP A 74 -6.80 8.45 12.41
CA ASP A 74 -7.90 7.86 11.63
C ASP A 74 -8.11 8.60 10.30
N GLN A 75 -7.84 9.91 10.25
CA GLN A 75 -7.86 10.67 9.00
C GLN A 75 -6.72 10.24 8.06
N VAL A 76 -5.49 10.08 8.56
CA VAL A 76 -4.37 9.54 7.78
C VAL A 76 -4.71 8.17 7.23
N ARG A 77 -5.19 7.24 8.08
CA ARG A 77 -5.57 5.88 7.66
C ARG A 77 -6.67 5.88 6.59
N ARG A 78 -7.58 6.83 6.60
CA ARG A 78 -8.58 7.00 5.52
C ARG A 78 -7.95 7.47 4.22
N SER A 79 -6.88 8.24 4.29
CA SER A 79 -6.17 8.78 3.12
C SER A 79 -5.11 7.83 2.54
N VAL A 80 -4.77 6.75 3.25
CA VAL A 80 -3.77 5.76 2.82
C VAL A 80 -4.45 4.44 2.48
N GLY A 81 -4.41 4.04 1.21
CA GLY A 81 -4.76 2.68 0.79
C GLY A 81 -3.63 1.71 1.10
N SER A 82 -3.95 0.47 1.49
CA SER A 82 -2.89 -0.49 1.81
C SER A 82 -3.27 -1.93 1.44
N VAL A 83 -2.26 -2.66 0.97
CA VAL A 83 -2.26 -4.13 0.93
C VAL A 83 -1.13 -4.59 1.82
N LEU A 84 -1.47 -5.29 2.89
CA LEU A 84 -0.53 -5.94 3.81
C LEU A 84 -0.66 -7.46 3.63
N GLN A 85 0.42 -8.18 3.78
CA GLN A 85 0.37 -9.64 3.77
C GLN A 85 -0.11 -10.20 5.13
N PRO A 86 -1.04 -11.17 5.16
CA PRO A 86 -1.83 -11.72 4.03
C PRO A 86 -2.83 -10.68 3.47
N ASP A 87 -3.47 -10.97 2.35
CA ASP A 87 -4.30 -10.04 1.55
C ASP A 87 -5.39 -9.25 2.32
N GLY A 88 -5.73 -9.71 3.51
CA GLY A 88 -6.66 -9.05 4.44
C GLY A 88 -8.11 -8.97 3.94
N LEU A 89 -8.50 -9.75 2.92
CA LEU A 89 -9.88 -9.86 2.50
C LEU A 89 -10.73 -10.60 3.55
N LEU A 90 -11.92 -10.11 3.80
CA LEU A 90 -12.88 -10.75 4.70
C LEU A 90 -13.50 -11.97 4.00
N GLY A 91 -13.13 -13.17 4.43
CA GLY A 91 -13.52 -14.43 3.79
C GLY A 91 -15.02 -14.70 3.76
N THR A 92 -15.78 -14.14 4.70
CA THR A 92 -17.25 -14.25 4.77
C THR A 92 -17.98 -13.34 3.78
N PHE A 93 -17.31 -12.32 3.26
CA PHE A 93 -17.87 -11.34 2.33
C PHE A 93 -17.50 -11.66 0.88
N THR A 94 -18.37 -11.27 -0.06
CA THR A 94 -18.04 -11.28 -1.49
C THR A 94 -16.96 -10.22 -1.80
N LEU A 95 -16.35 -10.27 -2.98
CA LEU A 95 -15.40 -9.22 -3.38
C LEU A 95 -16.08 -7.84 -3.40
N GLU A 96 -17.28 -7.74 -3.97
CA GLU A 96 -18.06 -6.50 -3.97
C GLU A 96 -18.29 -5.98 -2.53
N ALA A 97 -18.66 -6.87 -1.59
CA ALA A 97 -18.90 -6.46 -0.21
C ALA A 97 -17.61 -6.05 0.52
N ASN A 98 -16.47 -6.69 0.22
CA ASN A 98 -15.15 -6.28 0.74
C ASN A 98 -14.78 -4.85 0.32
N LEU A 99 -14.97 -4.53 -0.95
CA LEU A 99 -14.67 -3.20 -1.47
C LEU A 99 -15.70 -2.17 -0.99
N ALA A 100 -16.98 -2.52 -0.98
CA ALA A 100 -18.05 -1.62 -0.51
C ALA A 100 -17.87 -1.24 0.97
N LEU A 101 -17.44 -2.19 1.81
CA LEU A 101 -17.10 -1.90 3.20
C LEU A 101 -15.94 -0.92 3.31
N ALA A 102 -14.86 -1.13 2.56
CA ALA A 102 -13.73 -0.20 2.54
C ALA A 102 -14.17 1.21 2.08
N ALA A 103 -15.00 1.28 1.05
CA ALA A 103 -15.57 2.54 0.55
C ALA A 103 -16.45 3.23 1.60
N SER A 104 -17.27 2.49 2.35
CA SER A 104 -18.15 3.07 3.38
C SER A 104 -17.38 3.62 4.58
N VAL A 105 -16.34 2.91 5.04
CA VAL A 105 -15.51 3.34 6.18
C VAL A 105 -14.67 4.58 5.87
N ARG A 106 -14.18 4.68 4.62
CA ARG A 106 -13.33 5.79 4.16
C ARG A 106 -14.13 6.91 3.49
N GLY A 107 -15.31 6.59 2.98
CA GLY A 107 -16.08 7.39 2.02
C GLY A 107 -16.93 8.51 2.60
N ALA A 108 -16.71 8.96 3.83
CA ALA A 108 -17.32 10.18 4.33
C ALA A 108 -16.95 11.44 3.51
N LEU A 109 -16.04 11.30 2.54
CA LEU A 109 -15.54 12.40 1.71
C LEU A 109 -16.10 12.42 0.27
N HIS A 110 -16.71 11.32 -0.22
CA HIS A 110 -17.26 11.29 -1.60
C HIS A 110 -18.57 10.49 -1.61
N ALA A 111 -19.67 11.23 -1.61
CA ALA A 111 -21.03 10.72 -1.59
C ALA A 111 -21.39 10.01 -2.93
N GLY A 112 -21.08 8.73 -3.01
CA GLY A 112 -21.64 7.81 -4.02
C GLY A 112 -22.02 6.50 -3.34
N PRO A 113 -22.96 5.69 -3.89
CA PRO A 113 -23.27 4.41 -3.30
C PRO A 113 -22.01 3.53 -3.34
N SER A 114 -21.50 3.15 -2.15
CA SER A 114 -20.27 2.38 -1.96
C SER A 114 -20.22 1.08 -2.80
N ARG A 115 -21.38 0.51 -3.14
CA ARG A 115 -21.47 -0.64 -4.05
C ARG A 115 -21.19 -0.30 -5.51
N THR A 116 -21.60 0.87 -5.98
CA THR A 116 -21.30 1.31 -7.35
C THR A 116 -19.78 1.51 -7.51
N ALA A 117 -19.16 2.24 -6.60
CA ALA A 117 -17.70 2.40 -6.60
C ALA A 117 -16.95 1.05 -6.51
N ALA A 118 -17.46 0.11 -5.70
CA ALA A 118 -16.89 -1.24 -5.60
C ALA A 118 -16.96 -1.99 -6.93
N ARG A 119 -18.10 -1.98 -7.62
CA ARG A 119 -18.28 -2.65 -8.93
C ARG A 119 -17.42 -2.03 -10.01
N GLU A 120 -17.37 -0.70 -10.08
CA GLU A 120 -16.53 0.03 -11.03
C GLU A 120 -15.05 -0.33 -10.83
N MET A 121 -14.58 -0.34 -9.59
CA MET A 121 -13.19 -0.70 -9.29
C MET A 121 -12.88 -2.16 -9.64
N LEU A 122 -13.77 -3.11 -9.29
CA LEU A 122 -13.62 -4.51 -9.69
C LEU A 122 -13.59 -4.67 -11.21
N THR A 123 -14.43 -3.94 -11.94
CA THR A 123 -14.41 -3.96 -13.40
C THR A 123 -13.09 -3.41 -13.96
N ARG A 124 -12.59 -2.31 -13.44
CA ARG A 124 -11.29 -1.74 -13.83
C ARG A 124 -10.12 -2.69 -13.57
N CYS A 125 -10.20 -3.50 -12.52
CA CYS A 125 -9.21 -4.55 -12.21
C CYS A 125 -9.46 -5.88 -12.94
N GLY A 126 -10.42 -5.95 -13.89
CA GLY A 126 -10.74 -7.19 -14.63
C GLY A 126 -11.53 -8.23 -13.81
N LEU A 127 -12.06 -7.86 -12.64
CA LEU A 127 -12.74 -8.77 -11.69
C LEU A 127 -14.26 -8.66 -11.68
N GLY A 128 -14.88 -7.98 -12.67
CA GLY A 128 -16.33 -7.79 -12.71
C GLY A 128 -17.12 -9.09 -12.63
N GLY A 129 -16.66 -10.15 -13.33
CA GLY A 129 -17.30 -11.49 -13.29
C GLY A 129 -17.18 -12.22 -11.95
N SER A 130 -16.20 -11.84 -11.09
CA SER A 130 -15.96 -12.44 -9.78
C SER A 130 -16.55 -11.64 -8.62
N ALA A 131 -17.24 -10.54 -8.88
CA ALA A 131 -17.71 -9.59 -7.86
C ALA A 131 -18.57 -10.25 -6.75
N ARG A 132 -19.36 -11.27 -7.09
CA ARG A 132 -20.24 -11.98 -6.16
C ARG A 132 -19.58 -13.19 -5.48
N GLN A 133 -18.34 -13.53 -5.85
CA GLN A 133 -17.64 -14.67 -5.28
C GLN A 133 -16.96 -14.27 -3.95
N ARG A 134 -16.71 -15.24 -3.08
CA ARG A 134 -15.98 -15.07 -1.82
C ARG A 134 -14.51 -15.38 -2.03
N PRO A 135 -13.57 -14.73 -1.27
CA PRO A 135 -12.13 -14.93 -1.42
C PRO A 135 -11.69 -16.41 -1.38
N GLY A 136 -12.26 -17.20 -0.49
CA GLY A 136 -11.90 -18.62 -0.34
C GLY A 136 -12.19 -19.51 -1.56
N ALA A 137 -13.03 -19.07 -2.49
CA ALA A 137 -13.35 -19.79 -3.73
C ALA A 137 -12.49 -19.33 -4.92
N LEU A 138 -11.55 -18.41 -4.72
CA LEU A 138 -10.80 -17.74 -5.78
C LEU A 138 -9.33 -18.14 -5.79
N PRO A 139 -8.69 -18.22 -6.97
CA PRO A 139 -7.27 -18.43 -7.08
C PRO A 139 -6.46 -17.25 -6.50
N PRO A 140 -5.18 -17.46 -6.14
CA PRO A 140 -4.35 -16.45 -5.48
C PRO A 140 -4.24 -15.12 -6.24
N ASP A 141 -4.03 -15.16 -7.56
CA ASP A 141 -3.91 -13.98 -8.42
C ASP A 141 -5.18 -13.11 -8.40
N VAL A 142 -6.37 -13.73 -8.38
CA VAL A 142 -7.64 -13.01 -8.26
C VAL A 142 -7.81 -12.39 -6.88
N ARG A 143 -7.41 -13.09 -5.81
CA ARG A 143 -7.47 -12.56 -4.44
C ARG A 143 -6.51 -11.38 -4.27
N GLU A 144 -5.27 -11.50 -4.74
CA GLU A 144 -4.28 -10.40 -4.70
C GLU A 144 -4.78 -9.18 -5.46
N THR A 145 -5.33 -9.38 -6.67
CA THR A 145 -5.94 -8.30 -7.47
C THR A 145 -7.12 -7.67 -6.73
N ALA A 146 -7.96 -8.46 -6.06
CA ALA A 146 -9.09 -7.92 -5.29
C ALA A 146 -8.64 -7.15 -4.04
N ALA A 147 -7.55 -7.56 -3.37
CA ALA A 147 -6.97 -6.82 -2.26
C ALA A 147 -6.43 -5.46 -2.73
N LEU A 148 -5.78 -5.42 -3.91
CA LEU A 148 -5.35 -4.19 -4.54
C LEU A 148 -6.53 -3.29 -4.91
N ALA A 149 -7.58 -3.84 -5.54
CA ALA A 149 -8.80 -3.11 -5.86
C ALA A 149 -9.45 -2.49 -4.61
N ARG A 150 -9.45 -3.21 -3.48
CA ARG A 150 -9.94 -2.71 -2.19
C ARG A 150 -9.09 -1.54 -1.66
N ALA A 151 -7.77 -1.57 -1.84
CA ALA A 151 -6.90 -0.47 -1.43
C ALA A 151 -7.16 0.80 -2.26
N LEU A 152 -7.53 0.65 -3.53
CA LEU A 152 -7.72 1.74 -4.49
C LEU A 152 -9.14 2.32 -4.54
N VAL A 153 -10.17 1.58 -4.06
CA VAL A 153 -11.58 1.96 -4.25
C VAL A 153 -11.96 3.34 -3.72
N CYS A 154 -11.22 3.83 -2.70
CA CYS A 154 -11.45 5.14 -2.09
C CYS A 154 -10.59 6.26 -2.71
N ARG A 155 -9.87 6.00 -3.79
CA ARG A 155 -8.94 6.96 -4.41
C ARG A 155 -7.99 7.58 -3.36
N PRO A 156 -7.15 6.79 -2.68
CA PRO A 156 -6.33 7.28 -1.60
C PRO A 156 -5.28 8.28 -2.09
N ALA A 157 -4.83 9.18 -1.21
CA ALA A 157 -3.71 10.07 -1.49
C ALA A 157 -2.40 9.29 -1.62
N ILE A 158 -2.21 8.28 -0.78
CA ILE A 158 -1.06 7.37 -0.81
C ILE A 158 -1.57 5.93 -0.88
N VAL A 159 -0.92 5.07 -1.66
CA VAL A 159 -1.10 3.63 -1.58
C VAL A 159 0.22 2.97 -1.16
N VAL A 160 0.17 2.10 -0.14
CA VAL A 160 1.33 1.32 0.36
C VAL A 160 1.05 -0.16 0.17
N LEU A 161 1.87 -0.82 -0.61
CA LEU A 161 1.66 -2.16 -1.09
C LEU A 161 2.84 -3.07 -0.69
N ASP A 162 2.58 -4.07 0.15
CA ASP A 162 3.55 -5.08 0.58
C ASP A 162 3.40 -6.32 -0.30
N ASP A 163 4.27 -6.48 -1.29
CA ASP A 163 4.33 -7.55 -2.31
C ASP A 163 2.93 -7.91 -2.89
N PRO A 164 2.19 -6.94 -3.46
CA PRO A 164 0.72 -6.96 -3.54
C PRO A 164 0.16 -7.95 -4.57
N ILE A 165 0.91 -8.28 -5.63
CA ILE A 165 0.44 -9.07 -6.79
C ILE A 165 1.49 -10.07 -7.24
N SER A 166 1.99 -10.83 -6.27
CA SER A 166 3.07 -11.80 -6.48
C SER A 166 2.68 -13.02 -7.33
N ALA A 167 1.42 -13.39 -7.33
CA ALA A 167 0.84 -14.48 -8.12
C ALA A 167 0.31 -14.03 -9.49
N VAL A 168 0.25 -12.71 -9.75
CA VAL A 168 -0.32 -12.16 -10.99
C VAL A 168 0.73 -12.21 -12.12
N LYS A 169 0.28 -12.56 -13.34
CA LYS A 169 1.15 -12.60 -14.52
C LYS A 169 1.70 -11.20 -14.85
N SER A 170 2.94 -11.13 -15.33
CA SER A 170 3.69 -9.88 -15.53
C SER A 170 2.94 -8.80 -16.32
N ARG A 171 2.24 -9.15 -17.41
CA ARG A 171 1.45 -8.18 -18.19
C ARG A 171 0.31 -7.58 -17.38
N THR A 172 -0.50 -8.42 -16.73
CA THR A 172 -1.61 -7.96 -15.88
C THR A 172 -1.09 -7.18 -14.68
N ALA A 173 0.03 -7.61 -14.09
CA ALA A 173 0.68 -6.90 -13.00
C ALA A 173 1.09 -5.49 -13.40
N PHE A 174 1.67 -5.31 -14.59
CA PHE A 174 2.03 -4.01 -15.13
C PHE A 174 0.80 -3.09 -15.29
N GLU A 175 -0.28 -3.61 -15.89
CA GLU A 175 -1.55 -2.87 -16.04
C GLU A 175 -2.14 -2.45 -14.68
N LEU A 176 -2.07 -3.31 -13.66
CA LEU A 176 -2.52 -3.00 -12.30
C LEU A 176 -1.63 -1.95 -11.60
N TYR A 177 -0.33 -1.96 -11.82
CA TYR A 177 0.56 -0.93 -11.30
C TYR A 177 0.35 0.42 -11.99
N GLN A 178 0.09 0.43 -13.29
CA GLN A 178 -0.34 1.64 -14.00
C GLN A 178 -1.65 2.18 -13.42
N LEU A 179 -2.60 1.31 -13.09
CA LEU A 179 -3.85 1.69 -12.43
C LEU A 179 -3.61 2.31 -11.05
N CYS A 180 -2.63 1.81 -10.27
CA CYS A 180 -2.23 2.44 -9.01
C CYS A 180 -1.75 3.86 -9.23
N ARG A 181 -0.87 4.09 -10.22
CA ARG A 181 -0.34 5.41 -10.57
C ARG A 181 -1.42 6.38 -11.04
N GLU A 182 -2.46 5.87 -11.71
CA GLU A 182 -3.59 6.69 -12.17
C GLU A 182 -4.51 7.13 -11.02
N ILE A 183 -4.73 6.25 -10.03
CA ILE A 183 -5.72 6.46 -8.97
C ILE A 183 -5.13 7.14 -7.76
N ALA A 184 -3.97 6.72 -7.29
CA ALA A 184 -3.31 7.26 -6.11
C ALA A 184 -2.26 8.29 -6.52
N ARG A 185 -2.19 9.41 -5.76
CA ARG A 185 -1.20 10.44 -6.02
C ARG A 185 0.22 9.95 -5.75
N THR A 186 0.44 9.22 -4.67
CA THR A 186 1.72 8.62 -4.31
C THR A 186 1.57 7.11 -4.21
N VAL A 187 2.48 6.36 -4.83
CA VAL A 187 2.51 4.90 -4.82
C VAL A 187 3.80 4.43 -4.18
N VAL A 188 3.69 3.58 -3.16
CA VAL A 188 4.84 2.95 -2.49
C VAL A 188 4.69 1.45 -2.58
N ILE A 189 5.61 0.81 -3.26
CA ILE A 189 5.65 -0.65 -3.39
C ILE A 189 6.85 -1.20 -2.63
N LEU A 190 6.57 -2.11 -1.73
CA LEU A 190 7.56 -2.84 -0.96
C LEU A 190 7.64 -4.26 -1.52
N THR A 191 8.81 -4.70 -1.96
CA THR A 191 8.96 -6.02 -2.56
C THR A 191 10.31 -6.63 -2.22
N HIS A 192 10.36 -7.95 -2.10
CA HIS A 192 11.62 -8.70 -1.97
C HIS A 192 12.14 -9.20 -3.32
N ARG A 193 11.36 -9.03 -4.40
CA ARG A 193 11.66 -9.55 -5.74
C ARG A 193 12.20 -8.43 -6.63
N ARG A 194 13.13 -8.80 -7.50
CA ARG A 194 13.46 -7.96 -8.65
C ARG A 194 12.35 -8.08 -9.69
N ASN A 195 11.83 -6.96 -10.16
CA ASN A 195 10.80 -6.91 -11.20
C ASN A 195 11.09 -5.72 -12.11
N ASP A 196 11.70 -6.02 -13.26
CA ASP A 196 12.13 -4.97 -14.19
C ASP A 196 10.94 -4.16 -14.72
N ALA A 197 9.80 -4.81 -15.02
CA ALA A 197 8.59 -4.12 -15.46
C ALA A 197 8.00 -3.18 -14.39
N LEU A 198 8.19 -3.47 -13.11
CA LEU A 198 7.83 -2.58 -12.01
C LEU A 198 8.81 -1.40 -11.92
N TYR A 199 10.09 -1.66 -12.15
CA TYR A 199 11.14 -0.64 -12.10
C TYR A 199 10.99 0.38 -13.24
N ASP A 200 10.56 -0.06 -14.42
CA ASP A 200 10.26 0.82 -15.56
C ASP A 200 9.12 1.83 -15.27
N LEU A 201 8.25 1.54 -14.31
CA LEU A 201 7.19 2.44 -13.86
C LEU A 201 7.62 3.37 -12.72
N ALA A 202 8.70 3.06 -12.03
CA ALA A 202 9.12 3.75 -10.83
C ALA A 202 9.83 5.07 -11.16
N ASP A 203 9.49 6.13 -10.44
CA ASP A 203 10.28 7.37 -10.46
C ASP A 203 11.54 7.21 -9.61
N VAL A 204 11.48 6.34 -8.59
CA VAL A 204 12.62 6.02 -7.71
C VAL A 204 12.57 4.54 -7.33
N VAL A 205 13.70 3.87 -7.46
CA VAL A 205 13.94 2.52 -6.93
C VAL A 205 14.95 2.62 -5.79
N ALA A 206 14.61 2.08 -4.63
CA ALA A 206 15.50 2.01 -3.49
C ALA A 206 15.81 0.57 -3.12
N LEU A 207 17.02 0.33 -2.64
CA LEU A 207 17.43 -0.90 -2.01
C LEU A 207 17.58 -0.68 -0.51
N TRP A 208 16.99 -1.55 0.28
CA TRP A 208 17.11 -1.52 1.73
C TRP A 208 17.47 -2.90 2.28
N ASP A 209 18.72 -3.06 2.63
CA ASP A 209 19.32 -4.30 3.09
C ASP A 209 20.14 -4.10 4.39
N SER A 210 21.05 -5.00 4.70
CA SER A 210 21.94 -4.93 5.86
C SER A 210 22.95 -3.77 5.80
N GLU A 211 23.23 -3.24 4.62
CA GLU A 211 24.14 -2.09 4.44
C GLU A 211 23.42 -0.75 4.58
N GLY A 212 22.09 -0.75 4.69
CA GLY A 212 21.26 0.44 4.89
C GLY A 212 20.28 0.71 3.76
N PHE A 213 19.69 1.90 3.79
CA PHE A 213 18.75 2.39 2.79
C PHE A 213 19.51 3.22 1.74
N ARG A 214 19.37 2.82 0.48
CA ARG A 214 20.01 3.48 -0.67
C ARG A 214 18.98 3.69 -1.78
N THR A 215 19.00 4.85 -2.42
CA THR A 215 18.23 5.11 -3.64
C THR A 215 19.14 4.96 -4.84
N ASP A 216 18.78 4.07 -5.76
CA ASP A 216 19.34 4.12 -7.11
C ASP A 216 18.62 5.26 -7.82
N ALA A 217 19.39 6.26 -8.30
CA ALA A 217 18.82 7.23 -9.22
C ALA A 217 18.28 6.44 -10.41
N ALA A 218 16.99 6.61 -10.73
CA ALA A 218 16.41 6.00 -11.92
C ALA A 218 17.27 6.42 -13.12
N ALA A 219 17.82 5.42 -13.84
CA ALA A 219 18.60 5.62 -15.02
C ALA A 219 17.72 6.08 -16.19
#